data_338494c171a5df8c470d0b84a7cf52ed
#
_entry.id   338494c171a5df8c470d0b84a7cf52ed
#
_cell.length_a   1.000
_cell.length_b   1.000
_cell.length_c   1.000
_cell.angle_alpha   90.00
_cell.angle_beta   90.00
_cell.angle_gamma   90.00
#
_symmetry.space_group_name_H-M   'P 1'
#
loop_
_entity.id
_entity.type
_entity.pdbx_description
1 polymer ?
#
loop_
_entity_poly.entity_id
_entity_poly.type
_entity_poly.pdbx_seq_one_letter_code
_entity_poly.pdbx_strand_id
1 'polypeptide(L)'
;MYEEDEDLLEDVIIENKQRLTDIDGAIGDGDHGINMSKGMHVAEEALKDTTYGMSKGLQVIQEALMNKIGGSMGPLYGMVFQGFVDASKKENVITGEVVKNMLEKALKNLQIITDAAEGDKTLLDVICPSMRAYRDVFRQTGHMKHALIALKLAADVGVEQTKEMIARIGRASRLGERSRGYQDAGATSCALILNAMADAMIELAERNQKCRD
;
A
#
# COMPACT_ATOMS: atom_id res chain seq x y z
N MET A 1 1.67 24.51 4.49
CA MET A 1 0.30 24.38 4.97
C MET A 1 -0.29 23.20 4.19
N TYR A 2 -0.25 22.02 4.79
CA TYR A 2 -0.61 20.72 4.18
C TYR A 2 -1.58 19.99 5.11
N GLU A 3 -2.58 20.72 5.66
CA GLU A 3 -3.46 20.20 6.72
C GLU A 3 -4.62 19.32 6.20
N GLU A 4 -4.87 19.22 4.87
CA GLU A 4 -6.05 18.51 4.35
C GLU A 4 -5.74 17.24 3.54
N ASP A 5 -4.47 16.94 3.21
CA ASP A 5 -4.15 15.85 2.27
C ASP A 5 -3.48 14.62 2.94
N GLU A 6 -3.19 14.68 4.24
CA GLU A 6 -2.45 13.63 4.96
C GLU A 6 -3.37 12.59 5.62
N ASP A 7 -4.65 12.91 5.82
CA ASP A 7 -5.66 12.00 6.41
C ASP A 7 -6.15 10.92 5.42
N LEU A 8 -5.86 11.07 4.13
CA LEU A 8 -6.39 10.21 3.06
C LEU A 8 -5.97 8.74 3.16
N LEU A 9 -4.80 8.43 3.70
CA LEU A 9 -4.30 7.06 3.74
C LEU A 9 -4.90 6.26 4.89
N GLU A 10 -4.98 6.88 6.06
CA GLU A 10 -5.60 6.32 7.25
C GLU A 10 -7.10 6.14 7.01
N ASP A 11 -7.77 7.16 6.52
CA ASP A 11 -9.21 7.17 6.24
C ASP A 11 -9.60 6.04 5.29
N VAL A 12 -8.89 5.85 4.19
CA VAL A 12 -9.20 4.79 3.21
C VAL A 12 -9.18 3.39 3.84
N ILE A 13 -8.27 3.10 4.74
CA ILE A 13 -8.22 1.80 5.42
C ILE A 13 -9.31 1.70 6.50
N ILE A 14 -9.55 2.77 7.25
CA ILE A 14 -10.56 2.82 8.31
C ILE A 14 -11.97 2.66 7.71
N GLU A 15 -12.28 3.36 6.63
CA GLU A 15 -13.55 3.27 5.91
C GLU A 15 -13.77 1.88 5.30
N ASN A 16 -12.71 1.24 4.81
CA ASN A 16 -12.78 -0.10 4.24
C ASN A 16 -12.62 -1.24 5.27
N LYS A 17 -12.58 -0.93 6.57
CA LYS A 17 -12.40 -1.92 7.66
C LYS A 17 -13.35 -3.11 7.52
N GLN A 18 -14.66 -2.88 7.38
CA GLN A 18 -15.64 -3.95 7.30
C GLN A 18 -15.46 -4.78 6.04
N ARG A 19 -15.24 -4.14 4.89
CA ARG A 19 -14.97 -4.83 3.63
C ARG A 19 -13.74 -5.75 3.72
N LEU A 20 -12.64 -5.26 4.30
CA LEU A 20 -11.42 -6.05 4.48
C LEU A 20 -11.64 -7.22 5.46
N THR A 21 -12.43 -7.00 6.52
CA THR A 21 -12.83 -8.03 7.47
C THR A 21 -13.66 -9.12 6.81
N ASP A 22 -14.64 -8.76 5.97
CA ASP A 22 -15.51 -9.71 5.26
C ASP A 22 -14.71 -10.52 4.23
N ILE A 23 -13.81 -9.89 3.48
CA ILE A 23 -12.93 -10.56 2.51
C ILE A 23 -12.06 -11.59 3.24
N ASP A 24 -11.41 -11.19 4.32
CA ASP A 24 -10.57 -12.09 5.11
C ASP A 24 -11.39 -13.21 5.77
N GLY A 25 -12.57 -12.89 6.31
CA GLY A 25 -13.46 -13.87 6.93
C GLY A 25 -13.95 -14.98 5.99
N ALA A 26 -13.95 -14.74 4.68
CA ALA A 26 -14.33 -15.73 3.70
C ALA A 26 -13.31 -16.87 3.55
N ILE A 27 -12.01 -16.59 3.71
CA ILE A 27 -10.91 -17.56 3.51
C ILE A 27 -9.83 -17.51 4.61
N GLY A 28 -9.96 -16.62 5.60
CA GLY A 28 -9.06 -16.42 6.73
C GLY A 28 -9.79 -16.50 8.06
N ASP A 29 -9.43 -15.61 8.99
CA ASP A 29 -10.03 -15.52 10.33
C ASP A 29 -10.77 -14.19 10.60
N GLY A 30 -10.88 -13.34 9.60
CA GLY A 30 -11.65 -12.09 9.65
C GLY A 30 -11.00 -10.99 10.49
N ASP A 31 -9.71 -11.05 10.74
CA ASP A 31 -9.02 -10.07 11.58
C ASP A 31 -8.31 -8.97 10.79
N HIS A 32 -8.18 -9.10 9.46
CA HIS A 32 -7.38 -8.22 8.62
C HIS A 32 -7.84 -6.75 8.69
N GLY A 33 -9.11 -6.48 8.44
CA GLY A 33 -9.65 -5.12 8.47
C GLY A 33 -9.58 -4.50 9.87
N ILE A 34 -9.79 -5.30 10.91
CA ILE A 34 -9.70 -4.86 12.31
C ILE A 34 -8.27 -4.44 12.65
N ASN A 35 -7.30 -5.28 12.31
CA ASN A 35 -5.91 -5.02 12.62
C ASN A 35 -5.33 -3.85 11.81
N MET A 36 -5.61 -3.78 10.50
CA MET A 36 -5.16 -2.66 9.66
C MET A 36 -5.75 -1.33 10.14
N SER A 37 -7.05 -1.26 10.40
CA SER A 37 -7.72 -0.07 10.94
C SER A 37 -7.14 0.35 12.31
N LYS A 38 -6.85 -0.61 13.20
CA LYS A 38 -6.20 -0.31 14.48
C LYS A 38 -4.83 0.35 14.30
N GLY A 39 -4.02 -0.15 13.37
CA GLY A 39 -2.71 0.43 13.09
C GLY A 39 -2.82 1.86 12.54
N MET A 40 -3.76 2.10 11.63
CA MET A 40 -3.99 3.42 11.06
C MET A 40 -4.50 4.42 12.11
N HIS A 41 -5.44 4.05 12.98
CA HIS A 41 -5.86 4.92 14.09
C HIS A 41 -4.71 5.30 15.03
N VAL A 42 -3.77 4.41 15.29
CA VAL A 42 -2.58 4.75 16.09
C VAL A 42 -1.69 5.76 15.38
N ALA A 43 -1.56 5.64 14.05
CA ALA A 43 -0.79 6.60 13.26
C ALA A 43 -1.49 7.97 13.23
N GLU A 44 -2.80 8.00 12.95
CA GLU A 44 -3.64 9.20 12.97
C GLU A 44 -3.52 9.98 14.30
N GLU A 45 -3.71 9.31 15.44
CA GLU A 45 -3.57 9.93 16.76
C GLU A 45 -2.14 10.45 17.03
N ALA A 46 -1.11 9.79 16.50
CA ALA A 46 0.27 10.22 16.67
C ALA A 46 0.64 11.41 15.76
N LEU A 47 -0.08 11.61 14.66
CA LEU A 47 0.09 12.71 13.71
C LEU A 47 -0.79 13.92 14.04
N LYS A 48 -1.84 13.71 14.82
CA LYS A 48 -2.80 14.75 15.21
C LYS A 48 -2.11 15.96 15.82
N ASP A 49 -2.56 17.14 15.44
CA ASP A 49 -2.05 18.42 15.92
C ASP A 49 -0.54 18.64 15.68
N THR A 50 0.07 17.88 14.75
CA THR A 50 1.47 18.04 14.37
C THR A 50 1.60 18.49 12.92
N THR A 51 2.60 19.31 12.63
CA THR A 51 2.99 19.64 11.25
C THR A 51 4.17 18.78 10.86
N TYR A 52 4.04 18.00 9.81
CA TYR A 52 5.10 17.09 9.36
C TYR A 52 5.15 17.03 7.83
N GLY A 53 6.26 16.56 7.32
CA GLY A 53 6.39 16.27 5.89
C GLY A 53 6.14 14.79 5.62
N MET A 54 5.89 14.45 4.36
CA MET A 54 5.53 13.12 3.88
C MET A 54 6.39 11.99 4.49
N SER A 55 7.71 12.14 4.49
CA SER A 55 8.59 11.10 5.03
C SER A 55 8.38 10.83 6.52
N LYS A 56 8.04 11.87 7.30
CA LYS A 56 7.74 11.71 8.73
C LYS A 56 6.39 11.07 8.94
N GLY A 57 5.37 11.45 8.17
CA GLY A 57 4.06 10.78 8.18
C GLY A 57 4.20 9.29 7.86
N LEU A 58 4.87 8.94 6.76
CA LEU A 58 5.17 7.55 6.40
C LEU A 58 5.93 6.78 7.49
N GLN A 59 6.85 7.44 8.22
CA GLN A 59 7.56 6.84 9.34
C GLN A 59 6.62 6.52 10.50
N VAL A 60 5.71 7.41 10.85
CA VAL A 60 4.74 7.19 11.93
C VAL A 60 3.82 6.03 11.59
N ILE A 61 3.31 5.97 10.34
CA ILE A 61 2.52 4.83 9.86
C ILE A 61 3.35 3.54 9.94
N GLN A 62 4.59 3.55 9.48
CA GLN A 62 5.50 2.40 9.55
C GLN A 62 5.65 1.89 10.99
N GLU A 63 5.91 2.78 11.94
CA GLU A 63 6.10 2.43 13.36
C GLU A 63 4.80 1.89 13.98
N ALA A 64 3.65 2.48 13.65
CA ALA A 64 2.34 2.04 14.11
C ALA A 64 2.00 0.64 13.58
N LEU A 65 2.16 0.40 12.28
CA LEU A 65 1.90 -0.90 11.67
C LEU A 65 2.84 -1.98 12.21
N MET A 66 4.14 -1.71 12.30
CA MET A 66 5.14 -2.66 12.80
C MET A 66 4.92 -3.07 14.25
N ASN A 67 4.52 -2.12 15.11
CA ASN A 67 4.53 -2.33 16.57
C ASN A 67 3.14 -2.59 17.16
N LYS A 68 2.05 -2.28 16.45
CA LYS A 68 0.68 -2.31 17.00
C LYS A 68 -0.23 -3.32 16.33
N ILE A 69 0.18 -3.87 15.19
CA ILE A 69 -0.57 -4.91 14.47
C ILE A 69 0.04 -6.27 14.78
N GLY A 70 -0.84 -7.23 15.14
CA GLY A 70 -0.44 -8.62 15.36
C GLY A 70 -0.28 -9.42 14.06
N GLY A 71 0.24 -10.64 14.18
CA GLY A 71 0.39 -11.56 13.06
C GLY A 71 1.47 -11.15 12.07
N SER A 72 1.35 -11.64 10.83
CA SER A 72 2.29 -11.33 9.74
C SER A 72 2.06 -9.97 9.09
N MET A 73 0.88 -9.39 9.24
CA MET A 73 0.53 -8.10 8.62
C MET A 73 1.43 -6.95 9.08
N GLY A 74 1.66 -6.84 10.39
CA GLY A 74 2.51 -5.79 10.95
C GLY A 74 3.89 -5.75 10.32
N PRO A 75 4.66 -6.83 10.37
CA PRO A 75 5.96 -6.91 9.69
C PRO A 75 5.88 -6.66 8.19
N LEU A 76 4.92 -7.23 7.46
CA LEU A 76 4.81 -7.06 6.01
C LEU A 76 4.56 -5.59 5.62
N TYR A 77 3.52 -4.96 6.18
CA TYR A 77 3.25 -3.55 5.90
C TYR A 77 4.31 -2.62 6.48
N GLY A 78 4.82 -2.93 7.67
CA GLY A 78 5.93 -2.19 8.26
C GLY A 78 7.16 -2.15 7.33
N MET A 79 7.49 -3.25 6.65
CA MET A 79 8.60 -3.31 5.69
C MET A 79 8.29 -2.59 4.37
N VAL A 80 7.04 -2.59 3.92
CA VAL A 80 6.61 -1.76 2.77
C VAL A 80 6.84 -0.29 3.08
N PHE A 81 6.28 0.21 4.18
CA PHE A 81 6.43 1.61 4.58
C PHE A 81 7.87 1.98 4.92
N GLN A 82 8.66 1.07 5.50
CA GLN A 82 10.09 1.28 5.68
C GLN A 82 10.81 1.56 4.35
N GLY A 83 10.43 0.85 3.28
CA GLY A 83 10.95 1.11 1.93
C GLY A 83 10.60 2.51 1.43
N PHE A 84 9.38 2.97 1.68
CA PHE A 84 8.93 4.32 1.34
C PHE A 84 9.71 5.39 2.11
N VAL A 85 9.86 5.22 3.43
CA VAL A 85 10.65 6.10 4.28
C VAL A 85 12.09 6.17 3.81
N ASP A 86 12.73 5.03 3.56
CA ASP A 86 14.14 4.98 3.16
C ASP A 86 14.43 5.61 1.80
N ALA A 87 13.42 5.68 0.93
CA ALA A 87 13.53 6.35 -0.35
C ALA A 87 13.27 7.86 -0.27
N SER A 88 12.42 8.31 0.66
CA SER A 88 11.95 9.69 0.73
C SER A 88 12.63 10.56 1.78
N LYS A 89 13.23 9.97 2.83
CA LYS A 89 13.73 10.71 4.03
C LYS A 89 14.79 11.78 3.79
N LYS A 90 15.46 11.75 2.64
CA LYS A 90 16.49 12.73 2.27
C LYS A 90 16.03 13.67 1.14
N GLU A 91 14.82 13.52 0.70
CA GLU A 91 14.27 14.23 -0.44
C GLU A 91 13.39 15.40 0.03
N ASN A 92 13.63 16.58 -0.52
CA ASN A 92 12.81 17.75 -0.24
C ASN A 92 11.54 17.80 -1.12
N VAL A 93 11.55 17.06 -2.22
CA VAL A 93 10.45 17.01 -3.20
C VAL A 93 10.28 15.58 -3.67
N ILE A 94 9.04 15.12 -3.69
CA ILE A 94 8.70 13.81 -4.23
C ILE A 94 8.59 13.90 -5.75
N THR A 95 9.62 13.39 -6.41
CA THR A 95 9.69 13.26 -7.87
C THR A 95 9.26 11.87 -8.33
N GLY A 96 9.00 11.71 -9.62
CA GLY A 96 8.70 10.38 -10.17
C GLY A 96 9.81 9.35 -9.95
N GLU A 97 11.07 9.79 -9.90
CA GLU A 97 12.20 8.90 -9.56
C GLU A 97 12.19 8.49 -8.08
N VAL A 98 11.81 9.40 -7.18
CA VAL A 98 11.65 9.09 -5.75
C VAL A 98 10.55 8.06 -5.56
N VAL A 99 9.38 8.23 -6.19
CA VAL A 99 8.28 7.26 -6.14
C VAL A 99 8.72 5.89 -6.67
N LYS A 100 9.43 5.84 -7.79
CA LYS A 100 10.01 4.58 -8.29
C LYS A 100 10.88 3.90 -7.23
N ASN A 101 11.78 4.66 -6.61
CA ASN A 101 12.68 4.15 -5.58
C ASN A 101 11.92 3.68 -4.32
N MET A 102 10.81 4.36 -3.95
CA MET A 102 9.93 3.93 -2.85
C MET A 102 9.37 2.52 -3.13
N LEU A 103 8.79 2.31 -4.30
CA LEU A 103 8.21 1.01 -4.70
C LEU A 103 9.26 -0.10 -4.80
N GLU A 104 10.42 0.19 -5.39
CA GLU A 104 11.52 -0.78 -5.51
C GLU A 104 12.09 -1.19 -4.15
N LYS A 105 12.26 -0.23 -3.22
CA LYS A 105 12.72 -0.53 -1.85
C LYS A 105 11.67 -1.29 -1.04
N ALA A 106 10.40 -0.94 -1.17
CA ALA A 106 9.32 -1.67 -0.52
C ALA A 106 9.32 -3.15 -0.93
N LEU A 107 9.40 -3.43 -2.24
CA LEU A 107 9.48 -4.80 -2.74
C LEU A 107 10.73 -5.52 -2.23
N LYS A 108 11.89 -4.86 -2.28
CA LYS A 108 13.15 -5.43 -1.77
C LYS A 108 13.05 -5.79 -0.29
N ASN A 109 12.44 -4.91 0.52
CA ASN A 109 12.27 -5.16 1.95
C ASN A 109 11.32 -6.34 2.22
N LEU A 110 10.23 -6.46 1.45
CA LEU A 110 9.34 -7.63 1.53
C LEU A 110 10.09 -8.94 1.25
N GLN A 111 10.93 -8.98 0.22
CA GLN A 111 11.73 -10.16 -0.14
C GLN A 111 12.72 -10.62 0.96
N ILE A 112 13.01 -9.77 1.96
CA ILE A 112 13.86 -10.13 3.11
C ILE A 112 13.07 -10.95 4.13
N ILE A 113 11.74 -10.72 4.25
CA ILE A 113 10.96 -11.27 5.36
C ILE A 113 9.91 -12.29 4.91
N THR A 114 9.74 -12.51 3.63
CA THR A 114 8.81 -13.52 3.10
C THR A 114 9.37 -14.21 1.87
N ASP A 115 9.12 -15.52 1.79
CA ASP A 115 9.39 -16.33 0.61
C ASP A 115 8.23 -16.31 -0.40
N ALA A 116 7.16 -15.54 -0.11
CA ALA A 116 6.04 -15.39 -1.01
C ALA A 116 6.46 -14.84 -2.36
N ALA A 117 5.83 -15.32 -3.41
CA ALA A 117 6.02 -14.86 -4.77
C ALA A 117 4.69 -14.38 -5.37
N GLU A 118 4.79 -13.67 -6.49
CA GLU A 118 3.63 -13.36 -7.32
C GLU A 118 2.98 -14.67 -7.80
N GLY A 119 1.67 -14.80 -7.63
CA GLY A 119 0.90 -16.02 -7.87
C GLY A 119 0.57 -16.81 -6.61
N ASP A 120 1.06 -16.43 -5.45
CA ASP A 120 0.80 -17.09 -4.17
C ASP A 120 -0.47 -16.58 -3.45
N LYS A 121 -1.19 -15.65 -4.05
CA LYS A 121 -2.39 -14.99 -3.54
C LYS A 121 -2.10 -14.21 -2.26
N THR A 122 -1.34 -13.13 -2.43
CA THR A 122 -0.86 -12.24 -1.36
C THR A 122 -0.81 -10.78 -1.83
N LEU A 123 -0.39 -9.86 -0.96
CA LEU A 123 -0.12 -8.46 -1.35
C LEU A 123 0.93 -8.33 -2.48
N LEU A 124 1.76 -9.35 -2.70
CA LEU A 124 2.75 -9.34 -3.80
C LEU A 124 2.09 -9.39 -5.19
N ASP A 125 0.89 -9.96 -5.27
CA ASP A 125 0.10 -10.00 -6.51
C ASP A 125 -0.46 -8.63 -6.91
N VAL A 126 -0.31 -7.65 -6.05
CA VAL A 126 -0.63 -6.24 -6.29
C VAL A 126 0.64 -5.39 -6.42
N ILE A 127 1.52 -5.42 -5.42
CA ILE A 127 2.67 -4.50 -5.39
C ILE A 127 3.67 -4.77 -6.53
N CYS A 128 3.86 -6.05 -6.92
CA CYS A 128 4.78 -6.39 -8.01
C CYS A 128 4.32 -5.86 -9.38
N PRO A 129 3.11 -6.16 -9.86
CA PRO A 129 2.63 -5.62 -11.14
C PRO A 129 2.48 -4.10 -11.10
N SER A 130 2.05 -3.51 -9.99
CA SER A 130 1.94 -2.06 -9.82
C SER A 130 3.29 -1.35 -9.96
N MET A 131 4.32 -1.85 -9.30
CA MET A 131 5.68 -1.32 -9.43
C MET A 131 6.21 -1.44 -10.86
N ARG A 132 5.98 -2.58 -11.53
CA ARG A 132 6.39 -2.75 -12.93
C ARG A 132 5.67 -1.77 -13.84
N ALA A 133 4.36 -1.63 -13.71
CA ALA A 133 3.56 -0.70 -14.51
C ALA A 133 4.02 0.75 -14.32
N TYR A 134 4.22 1.17 -13.05
CA TYR A 134 4.78 2.48 -12.74
C TYR A 134 6.12 2.71 -13.42
N ARG A 135 7.08 1.82 -13.19
CA ARG A 135 8.45 1.93 -13.71
C ARG A 135 8.47 2.00 -15.24
N ASP A 136 7.71 1.15 -15.90
CA ASP A 136 7.73 1.03 -17.36
C ASP A 136 7.09 2.25 -18.02
N VAL A 137 5.97 2.76 -17.52
CA VAL A 137 5.35 4.00 -18.02
C VAL A 137 6.20 5.22 -17.69
N PHE A 138 6.77 5.30 -16.47
CA PHE A 138 7.65 6.41 -16.10
C PHE A 138 8.90 6.46 -16.99
N ARG A 139 9.52 5.31 -17.26
CA ARG A 139 10.67 5.21 -18.17
C ARG A 139 10.34 5.64 -19.60
N GLN A 140 9.13 5.33 -20.07
CA GLN A 140 8.69 5.66 -21.44
C GLN A 140 8.31 7.13 -21.60
N THR A 141 7.66 7.70 -20.60
CA THR A 141 7.02 9.02 -20.72
C THR A 141 7.73 10.13 -19.96
N GLY A 142 8.50 9.80 -18.91
CA GLY A 142 9.04 10.76 -17.95
C GLY A 142 7.97 11.44 -17.08
N HIS A 143 6.70 11.08 -17.22
CA HIS A 143 5.59 11.73 -16.53
C HIS A 143 5.08 10.91 -15.34
N MET A 144 5.30 11.43 -14.12
CA MET A 144 4.87 10.81 -12.87
C MET A 144 3.36 10.51 -12.85
N LYS A 145 2.53 11.45 -13.27
CA LYS A 145 1.06 11.27 -13.30
C LYS A 145 0.64 10.07 -14.14
N HIS A 146 1.20 9.90 -15.34
CA HIS A 146 0.87 8.77 -16.20
C HIS A 146 1.30 7.43 -15.57
N ALA A 147 2.46 7.42 -14.91
CA ALA A 147 2.96 6.25 -14.21
C ALA A 147 2.11 5.90 -12.99
N LEU A 148 1.63 6.89 -12.21
CA LEU A 148 0.71 6.68 -11.09
C LEU A 148 -0.64 6.12 -11.55
N ILE A 149 -1.19 6.60 -12.66
CA ILE A 149 -2.42 6.03 -13.25
C ILE A 149 -2.20 4.56 -13.65
N ALA A 150 -1.08 4.24 -14.27
CA ALA A 150 -0.76 2.86 -14.63
C ALA A 150 -0.57 1.96 -13.40
N LEU A 151 0.03 2.47 -12.33
CA LEU A 151 0.15 1.79 -11.05
C LEU A 151 -1.23 1.43 -10.49
N LYS A 152 -2.16 2.38 -10.44
CA LYS A 152 -3.53 2.16 -9.93
C LYS A 152 -4.25 1.08 -10.72
N LEU A 153 -4.22 1.17 -12.05
CA LEU A 153 -4.85 0.16 -12.91
C LEU A 153 -4.27 -1.23 -12.67
N ALA A 154 -2.95 -1.34 -12.52
CA ALA A 154 -2.29 -2.62 -12.23
C ALA A 154 -2.64 -3.15 -10.83
N ALA A 155 -2.81 -2.26 -9.84
CA ALA A 155 -3.24 -2.64 -8.50
C ALA A 155 -4.65 -3.24 -8.51
N ASP A 156 -5.59 -2.58 -9.16
CA ASP A 156 -6.98 -3.04 -9.25
C ASP A 156 -7.08 -4.39 -9.99
N VAL A 157 -6.35 -4.53 -11.09
CA VAL A 157 -6.26 -5.81 -11.84
C VAL A 157 -5.65 -6.91 -10.96
N GLY A 158 -4.59 -6.60 -10.20
CA GLY A 158 -3.95 -7.54 -9.28
C GLY A 158 -4.92 -8.09 -8.24
N VAL A 159 -5.73 -7.23 -7.62
CA VAL A 159 -6.78 -7.66 -6.66
C VAL A 159 -7.75 -8.63 -7.32
N GLU A 160 -8.29 -8.29 -8.48
CA GLU A 160 -9.26 -9.15 -9.19
C GLU A 160 -8.65 -10.50 -9.57
N GLN A 161 -7.40 -10.52 -10.02
CA GLN A 161 -6.70 -11.76 -10.37
C GLN A 161 -6.53 -12.72 -9.18
N THR A 162 -6.46 -12.20 -7.94
CA THR A 162 -6.37 -13.07 -6.76
C THR A 162 -7.57 -14.02 -6.62
N LYS A 163 -8.74 -13.71 -7.21
CA LYS A 163 -9.90 -14.61 -7.23
C LYS A 163 -9.63 -15.93 -7.94
N GLU A 164 -8.81 -15.88 -8.98
CA GLU A 164 -8.48 -17.07 -9.78
C GLU A 164 -7.32 -17.89 -9.17
N MET A 165 -6.63 -17.33 -8.17
CA MET A 165 -5.48 -17.97 -7.53
C MET A 165 -5.91 -18.89 -6.38
N ILE A 166 -5.07 -19.89 -6.10
CA ILE A 166 -5.13 -20.70 -4.90
C ILE A 166 -4.10 -20.13 -3.91
N ALA A 167 -4.53 -19.86 -2.68
CA ALA A 167 -3.63 -19.37 -1.65
C ALA A 167 -2.57 -20.43 -1.32
N ARG A 168 -1.30 -20.06 -1.39
CA ARG A 168 -0.15 -20.92 -1.07
C ARG A 168 0.47 -20.59 0.26
N ILE A 169 0.23 -19.39 0.76
CA ILE A 169 0.81 -18.86 2.01
C ILE A 169 -0.30 -18.29 2.88
N GLY A 170 -0.02 -18.12 4.16
CA GLY A 170 -0.95 -17.57 5.13
C GLY A 170 -2.08 -18.54 5.53
N ARG A 171 -3.11 -17.97 6.17
CA ARG A 171 -4.22 -18.77 6.72
C ARG A 171 -5.08 -19.40 5.62
N ALA A 172 -5.31 -18.66 4.54
CA ALA A 172 -6.10 -19.12 3.40
C ALA A 172 -5.50 -20.35 2.70
N SER A 173 -4.19 -20.57 2.81
CA SER A 173 -3.54 -21.76 2.21
C SER A 173 -4.06 -23.09 2.75
N ARG A 174 -4.59 -23.11 3.98
CA ARG A 174 -5.19 -24.29 4.60
C ARG A 174 -6.45 -24.76 3.89
N LEU A 175 -7.09 -23.87 3.11
CA LEU A 175 -8.29 -24.19 2.35
C LEU A 175 -7.99 -24.83 0.99
N GLY A 176 -6.76 -24.71 0.47
CA GLY A 176 -6.38 -25.20 -0.85
C GLY A 176 -7.30 -24.62 -1.94
N GLU A 177 -7.88 -25.48 -2.79
CA GLU A 177 -8.80 -25.07 -3.87
C GLU A 177 -10.01 -24.25 -3.38
N ARG A 178 -10.45 -24.42 -2.14
CA ARG A 178 -11.57 -23.64 -1.57
C ARG A 178 -11.24 -22.17 -1.35
N SER A 179 -9.96 -21.78 -1.44
CA SER A 179 -9.54 -20.38 -1.41
C SER A 179 -9.77 -19.65 -2.75
N ARG A 180 -10.01 -20.38 -3.85
CA ARG A 180 -10.35 -19.83 -5.16
C ARG A 180 -11.76 -19.21 -5.14
N GLY A 181 -11.98 -18.17 -5.95
CA GLY A 181 -13.26 -17.45 -6.04
C GLY A 181 -13.36 -16.24 -5.12
N TYR A 182 -12.42 -16.05 -4.19
CA TYR A 182 -12.38 -14.94 -3.24
C TYR A 182 -11.17 -14.04 -3.49
N GLN A 183 -11.32 -12.73 -3.23
CA GLN A 183 -10.18 -11.81 -3.20
C GLN A 183 -9.26 -12.13 -2.02
N ASP A 184 -7.98 -11.76 -2.15
CA ASP A 184 -7.06 -11.75 -1.01
C ASP A 184 -7.17 -10.43 -0.24
N ALA A 185 -7.26 -10.51 1.10
CA ALA A 185 -7.40 -9.32 1.94
C ALA A 185 -6.13 -8.45 1.94
N GLY A 186 -4.94 -9.10 1.92
CA GLY A 186 -3.66 -8.40 1.81
C GLY A 186 -3.49 -7.70 0.46
N ALA A 187 -3.85 -8.36 -0.64
CA ALA A 187 -3.88 -7.73 -1.96
C ALA A 187 -4.84 -6.53 -1.99
N THR A 188 -6.04 -6.69 -1.41
CA THR A 188 -7.06 -5.63 -1.40
C THR A 188 -6.58 -4.41 -0.61
N SER A 189 -6.06 -4.58 0.60
CA SER A 189 -5.55 -3.45 1.39
C SER A 189 -4.28 -2.83 0.78
N CYS A 190 -3.43 -3.61 0.12
CA CYS A 190 -2.29 -3.08 -0.62
C CYS A 190 -2.74 -2.18 -1.78
N ALA A 191 -3.75 -2.59 -2.55
CA ALA A 191 -4.30 -1.77 -3.63
C ALA A 191 -4.94 -0.48 -3.10
N LEU A 192 -5.69 -0.55 -2.00
CA LEU A 192 -6.26 0.65 -1.36
C LEU A 192 -5.18 1.65 -0.98
N ILE A 193 -4.11 1.21 -0.34
CA ILE A 193 -2.97 2.04 0.05
C ILE A 193 -2.28 2.66 -1.17
N LEU A 194 -1.94 1.85 -2.18
CA LEU A 194 -1.27 2.33 -3.38
C LEU A 194 -2.12 3.32 -4.18
N ASN A 195 -3.43 3.08 -4.26
CA ASN A 195 -4.37 3.97 -4.95
C ASN A 195 -4.50 5.31 -4.21
N ALA A 196 -4.68 5.32 -2.89
CA ALA A 196 -4.76 6.53 -2.08
C ALA A 196 -3.47 7.36 -2.19
N MET A 197 -2.30 6.73 -2.05
CA MET A 197 -1.01 7.41 -2.24
C MET A 197 -0.87 7.99 -3.65
N ALA A 198 -1.29 7.28 -4.68
CA ALA A 198 -1.22 7.76 -6.06
C ALA A 198 -2.15 8.95 -6.30
N ASP A 199 -3.37 8.93 -5.74
CA ASP A 199 -4.34 10.03 -5.86
C ASP A 199 -3.82 11.29 -5.16
N ALA A 200 -3.33 11.20 -3.93
CA ALA A 200 -2.72 12.30 -3.20
C ALA A 200 -1.54 12.91 -3.97
N MET A 201 -0.64 12.09 -4.52
CA MET A 201 0.50 12.56 -5.30
C MET A 201 0.08 13.24 -6.62
N ILE A 202 -0.97 12.75 -7.28
CA ILE A 202 -1.51 13.37 -8.50
C ILE A 202 -2.10 14.73 -8.16
N GLU A 203 -2.90 14.83 -7.12
CA GLU A 203 -3.54 16.06 -6.68
C GLU A 203 -2.52 17.13 -6.29
N LEU A 204 -1.53 16.76 -5.47
CA LEU A 204 -0.43 17.67 -5.10
C LEU A 204 0.35 18.17 -6.32
N ALA A 205 0.61 17.31 -7.32
CA ALA A 205 1.29 17.70 -8.53
C ALA A 205 0.46 18.73 -9.35
N GLU A 206 -0.86 18.56 -9.42
CA GLU A 206 -1.78 19.46 -10.11
C GLU A 206 -1.91 20.82 -9.40
N ARG A 207 -1.99 20.83 -8.07
CA ARG A 207 -2.00 22.06 -7.26
C ARG A 207 -0.72 22.87 -7.47
N ASN A 208 0.44 22.22 -7.47
CA ASN A 208 1.73 22.86 -7.69
C ASN A 208 1.90 23.43 -9.12
N GLN A 209 1.26 22.84 -10.12
CA GLN A 209 1.22 23.42 -11.48
C GLN A 209 0.37 24.68 -11.54
N LYS A 210 -0.82 24.67 -10.96
CA LYS A 210 -1.74 25.83 -10.94
C LYS A 210 -1.19 27.03 -10.19
N CYS A 211 -0.25 26.86 -9.28
CA CYS A 211 0.39 27.97 -8.54
C CYS A 211 1.58 28.62 -9.31
N ARG A 212 1.96 28.04 -10.47
CA ARG A 212 3.07 28.56 -11.31
C ARG A 212 2.60 29.31 -12.56
N ASP A 213 1.33 29.15 -12.90
CA ASP A 213 0.63 29.86 -14.00
C ASP A 213 -0.08 31.13 -13.44
#